data_fabc7ca315d27206bea2cb485f7a274c
#
_entry.id   fabc7ca315d27206bea2cb485f7a274c
#
_cell.length_a   1.000
_cell.length_b   1.000
_cell.length_c   1.000
_cell.angle_alpha   90.00
_cell.angle_beta   90.00
_cell.angle_gamma   90.00
#
_symmetry.space_group_name_H-M   'P 1'
#
loop_
_entity.id
_entity.type
_entity.pdbx_description
1 polymer ?
#
loop_
_entity_poly.entity_id
_entity_poly.type
_entity_poly.pdbx_seq_one_letter_code
_entity_poly.pdbx_strand_id
1 'polypeptide(L)'
;MPKKFIVGTRGSLLALTQCNQILNQITSQTGAEFELEIIKTQGDLNTSVPLWQMEGENFFTKELDQALLNKKVDFVVHSYKDLGSKRPEGICIGAITKRFFAQDILLVSKKTMSNWQNKKEFIVGTSSPRRCANIEYHLKNFLPFHASEVKTLPLRGNVNTRIEKLIEGQYDAIVLALAGLERLAKSEESKKVLNEFIPHLDYMVLPQSYFPSSASQGALALECLEGNHQTLELLNSVHDEDTSEEVKRERKIFNEFGGGCHLSVGINVKKNDLGFMHFIEGSFEGKRVNNSYFEGFESTDLELPLFVGLPKEKSETGPNLIYDELLKKQSCIPDRQTQSSHLFISSSYCFDYLKQAYKGQGLWSAGTKTMIGLAKQGYWVRGSSDSLGEKEVLNLKSSIFLNTLDPTLKDNWDVLTHKESHTILGDVINCYERKTNTVSQEFEKSLKEAVSFY
;
A
#
# COMPACT_ATOMS: atom_id res chain seq x y z
N MET A 1 -28.78 33.09 5.68
CA MET A 1 -28.23 31.90 6.30
C MET A 1 -27.19 31.33 5.34
N PRO A 2 -26.05 30.85 5.79
CA PRO A 2 -25.10 30.19 4.89
C PRO A 2 -25.84 29.01 4.20
N LYS A 3 -25.54 28.78 2.92
CA LYS A 3 -26.14 27.68 2.17
C LYS A 3 -25.64 26.36 2.78
N LYS A 4 -26.56 25.50 3.17
CA LYS A 4 -26.24 24.14 3.61
C LYS A 4 -26.12 23.26 2.40
N PHE A 5 -24.99 22.53 2.25
CA PHE A 5 -24.76 21.62 1.15
C PHE A 5 -25.34 20.23 1.47
N ILE A 6 -25.99 19.60 0.48
CA ILE A 6 -26.55 18.26 0.62
C ILE A 6 -25.54 17.24 0.03
N VAL A 7 -25.15 16.26 0.82
CA VAL A 7 -24.09 15.30 0.47
C VAL A 7 -24.64 13.89 0.39
N GLY A 8 -24.53 13.28 -0.77
CA GLY A 8 -24.93 11.91 -1.00
C GLY A 8 -23.88 10.91 -0.54
N THR A 9 -24.29 9.87 0.20
CA THR A 9 -23.42 8.77 0.61
C THR A 9 -24.19 7.47 0.74
N ARG A 10 -23.46 6.34 0.69
CA ARG A 10 -24.03 5.02 0.98
C ARG A 10 -24.24 4.83 2.49
N GLY A 11 -25.17 3.94 2.86
CA GLY A 11 -25.48 3.66 4.26
C GLY A 11 -24.52 2.72 4.99
N SER A 12 -23.47 2.20 4.35
CA SER A 12 -22.52 1.32 5.03
C SER A 12 -21.67 2.09 6.05
N LEU A 13 -21.31 1.44 7.17
CA LEU A 13 -20.49 2.07 8.22
C LEU A 13 -19.21 2.70 7.66
N LEU A 14 -18.52 2.02 6.73
CA LEU A 14 -17.32 2.54 6.11
C LEU A 14 -17.61 3.79 5.25
N ALA A 15 -18.68 3.78 4.45
CA ALA A 15 -19.05 4.93 3.62
C ALA A 15 -19.43 6.15 4.47
N LEU A 16 -20.20 5.95 5.53
CA LEU A 16 -20.56 7.02 6.49
C LEU A 16 -19.31 7.58 7.19
N THR A 17 -18.40 6.70 7.62
CA THR A 17 -17.12 7.13 8.25
C THR A 17 -16.29 7.96 7.27
N GLN A 18 -16.18 7.52 6.00
CA GLN A 18 -15.46 8.25 4.95
C GLN A 18 -16.08 9.63 4.71
N CYS A 19 -17.39 9.67 4.54
CA CYS A 19 -18.13 10.91 4.30
C CYS A 19 -17.94 11.89 5.46
N ASN A 20 -18.24 11.48 6.69
CA ASN A 20 -18.13 12.34 7.87
C ASN A 20 -16.70 12.88 8.08
N GLN A 21 -15.68 12.07 7.81
CA GLN A 21 -14.28 12.51 7.89
C GLN A 21 -14.01 13.67 6.93
N ILE A 22 -14.46 13.55 5.68
CA ILE A 22 -14.28 14.60 4.67
C ILE A 22 -15.10 15.84 5.01
N LEU A 23 -16.34 15.69 5.44
CA LEU A 23 -17.18 16.81 5.84
C LEU A 23 -16.56 17.60 7.01
N ASN A 24 -16.06 16.91 8.02
CA ASN A 24 -15.35 17.54 9.13
C ASN A 24 -14.10 18.32 8.65
N GLN A 25 -13.37 17.77 7.70
CA GLN A 25 -12.20 18.43 7.11
C GLN A 25 -12.62 19.69 6.34
N ILE A 26 -13.63 19.61 5.48
CA ILE A 26 -14.13 20.78 4.74
C ILE A 26 -14.70 21.84 5.71
N THR A 27 -15.51 21.43 6.70
CA THR A 27 -16.06 22.35 7.71
C THR A 27 -14.94 23.09 8.45
N SER A 28 -13.88 22.39 8.85
CA SER A 28 -12.76 23.01 9.58
C SER A 28 -11.99 24.05 8.75
N GLN A 29 -12.00 23.91 7.43
CA GLN A 29 -11.27 24.82 6.51
C GLN A 29 -12.14 25.96 5.98
N THR A 30 -13.45 25.73 5.81
CA THR A 30 -14.35 26.66 5.09
C THR A 30 -15.50 27.18 5.93
N GLY A 31 -15.82 26.54 7.06
CA GLY A 31 -17.00 26.83 7.85
C GLY A 31 -18.33 26.37 7.22
N ALA A 32 -18.27 25.60 6.13
CA ALA A 32 -19.48 25.11 5.45
C ALA A 32 -20.26 24.11 6.30
N GLU A 33 -21.59 24.15 6.18
CA GLU A 33 -22.51 23.23 6.84
C GLU A 33 -23.05 22.20 5.84
N PHE A 34 -23.28 20.97 6.33
CA PHE A 34 -23.70 19.84 5.50
C PHE A 34 -24.95 19.15 6.03
N GLU A 35 -25.69 18.56 5.09
CA GLU A 35 -26.76 17.61 5.37
C GLU A 35 -26.49 16.32 4.60
N LEU A 36 -26.60 15.16 5.29
CA LEU A 36 -26.35 13.85 4.68
C LEU A 36 -27.64 13.27 4.10
N GLU A 37 -27.57 12.87 2.84
CA GLU A 37 -28.60 12.07 2.17
C GLU A 37 -28.05 10.64 1.99
N ILE A 38 -28.65 9.68 2.72
CA ILE A 38 -28.26 8.27 2.65
C ILE A 38 -28.98 7.60 1.48
N ILE A 39 -28.22 7.19 0.46
CA ILE A 39 -28.70 6.58 -0.76
C ILE A 39 -28.37 5.08 -0.77
N LYS A 40 -29.41 4.24 -0.82
CA LYS A 40 -29.24 2.78 -0.95
C LYS A 40 -28.90 2.42 -2.39
N THR A 41 -27.85 1.64 -2.59
CA THR A 41 -27.43 1.18 -3.92
C THR A 41 -27.75 -0.29 -4.13
N GLN A 42 -27.83 -0.73 -5.39
CA GLN A 42 -28.01 -2.15 -5.75
C GLN A 42 -26.92 -3.03 -5.18
N GLY A 43 -25.68 -2.54 -5.14
CA GLY A 43 -24.55 -3.24 -4.55
C GLY A 43 -24.66 -3.47 -3.03
N ASP A 44 -25.43 -2.62 -2.32
CA ASP A 44 -25.71 -2.79 -0.89
C ASP A 44 -26.81 -3.84 -0.64
N LEU A 45 -27.74 -4.00 -1.58
CA LEU A 45 -28.86 -4.94 -1.47
C LEU A 45 -28.45 -6.38 -1.83
N ASN A 46 -27.48 -6.56 -2.71
CA ASN A 46 -27.10 -7.87 -3.24
C ASN A 46 -25.78 -8.38 -2.62
N THR A 47 -25.88 -9.12 -1.52
CA THR A 47 -24.75 -9.65 -0.75
C THR A 47 -24.37 -11.08 -1.11
N SER A 48 -25.16 -11.79 -1.93
CA SER A 48 -25.01 -13.22 -2.19
C SER A 48 -24.08 -13.56 -3.37
N VAL A 49 -24.03 -12.71 -4.41
CA VAL A 49 -23.26 -12.96 -5.64
C VAL A 49 -21.94 -12.17 -5.62
N PRO A 50 -20.79 -12.77 -6.04
CA PRO A 50 -19.54 -12.02 -6.23
C PRO A 50 -19.70 -10.83 -7.18
N LEU A 51 -19.18 -9.66 -6.80
CA LEU A 51 -19.31 -8.43 -7.61
C LEU A 51 -18.79 -8.60 -9.05
N TRP A 52 -17.72 -9.39 -9.23
CA TRP A 52 -17.12 -9.67 -10.54
C TRP A 52 -17.98 -10.63 -11.41
N GLN A 53 -19.00 -11.29 -10.83
CA GLN A 53 -19.96 -12.15 -11.53
C GLN A 53 -21.27 -11.42 -11.84
N MET A 54 -21.47 -10.23 -11.29
CA MET A 54 -22.66 -9.45 -11.59
C MET A 54 -22.50 -8.79 -12.96
N GLU A 55 -23.49 -8.96 -13.83
CA GLU A 55 -23.50 -8.25 -15.11
C GLU A 55 -23.77 -6.76 -14.92
N GLY A 56 -22.91 -5.92 -15.49
CA GLY A 56 -23.02 -4.46 -15.49
C GLY A 56 -21.88 -3.76 -14.75
N GLU A 57 -21.75 -2.48 -15.01
CA GLU A 57 -20.83 -1.55 -14.33
C GLU A 57 -21.62 -0.66 -13.35
N ASN A 58 -20.93 -0.10 -12.36
CA ASN A 58 -21.47 0.95 -11.49
C ASN A 58 -22.51 0.54 -10.44
N PHE A 59 -22.47 -0.69 -9.91
CA PHE A 59 -23.39 -1.19 -8.87
C PHE A 59 -23.47 -0.35 -7.59
N PHE A 60 -22.44 0.42 -7.30
CA PHE A 60 -22.35 1.25 -6.10
C PHE A 60 -22.51 2.74 -6.37
N THR A 61 -22.65 3.14 -7.64
CA THR A 61 -22.62 4.55 -8.02
C THR A 61 -23.87 5.02 -8.75
N LYS A 62 -24.59 4.14 -9.46
CA LYS A 62 -25.72 4.49 -10.31
C LYS A 62 -26.77 5.36 -9.62
N GLU A 63 -27.20 5.01 -8.42
CA GLU A 63 -28.20 5.75 -7.65
C GLU A 63 -27.65 7.08 -7.14
N LEU A 64 -26.35 7.14 -6.81
CA LEU A 64 -25.65 8.37 -6.43
C LEU A 64 -25.50 9.30 -7.64
N ASP A 65 -25.16 8.75 -8.80
CA ASP A 65 -25.08 9.50 -10.07
C ASP A 65 -26.45 10.13 -10.43
N GLN A 66 -27.54 9.36 -10.28
CA GLN A 66 -28.89 9.88 -10.50
C GLN A 66 -29.26 10.99 -9.51
N ALA A 67 -28.85 10.89 -8.25
CA ALA A 67 -29.08 11.92 -7.26
C ALA A 67 -28.35 13.22 -7.60
N LEU A 68 -27.11 13.13 -8.12
CA LEU A 68 -26.35 14.29 -8.64
C LEU A 68 -27.07 14.92 -9.85
N LEU A 69 -27.36 14.12 -10.88
CA LEU A 69 -28.00 14.58 -12.13
C LEU A 69 -29.38 15.23 -11.87
N ASN A 70 -30.13 14.68 -10.91
CA ASN A 70 -31.42 15.21 -10.47
C ASN A 70 -31.29 16.38 -9.47
N LYS A 71 -30.08 16.84 -9.18
CA LYS A 71 -29.79 17.94 -8.23
C LYS A 71 -30.38 17.73 -6.82
N LYS A 72 -30.51 16.45 -6.41
CA LYS A 72 -30.95 16.09 -5.05
C LYS A 72 -29.81 16.26 -4.04
N VAL A 73 -28.57 16.13 -4.51
CA VAL A 73 -27.36 16.31 -3.71
C VAL A 73 -26.39 17.23 -4.46
N ASP A 74 -25.58 18.00 -3.73
CA ASP A 74 -24.58 18.91 -4.30
C ASP A 74 -23.31 18.14 -4.70
N PHE A 75 -22.92 17.14 -3.92
CA PHE A 75 -21.81 16.24 -4.23
C PHE A 75 -21.94 14.88 -3.55
N VAL A 76 -21.14 13.92 -3.97
CA VAL A 76 -21.07 12.57 -3.39
C VAL A 76 -19.63 12.19 -3.07
N VAL A 77 -19.45 11.30 -2.09
CA VAL A 77 -18.13 10.81 -1.65
C VAL A 77 -18.01 9.33 -1.97
N HIS A 78 -16.98 8.98 -2.74
CA HIS A 78 -16.70 7.60 -3.13
C HIS A 78 -15.31 7.12 -2.68
N SER A 79 -15.19 5.85 -2.32
CA SER A 79 -13.91 5.17 -2.42
C SER A 79 -13.48 5.15 -3.89
N TYR A 80 -12.42 5.85 -4.27
CA TYR A 80 -12.10 6.08 -5.68
C TYR A 80 -11.86 4.78 -6.46
N LYS A 81 -11.33 3.74 -5.82
CA LYS A 81 -11.13 2.42 -6.44
C LYS A 81 -12.43 1.75 -6.92
N ASP A 82 -13.58 2.14 -6.37
CA ASP A 82 -14.88 1.55 -6.66
C ASP A 82 -15.61 2.32 -7.79
N LEU A 83 -15.05 3.45 -8.25
CA LEU A 83 -15.56 4.19 -9.41
C LEU A 83 -15.16 3.53 -10.73
N GLY A 84 -16.13 3.36 -11.62
CA GLY A 84 -15.90 2.93 -12.99
C GLY A 84 -15.00 3.88 -13.79
N SER A 85 -14.48 3.39 -14.92
CA SER A 85 -13.61 4.15 -15.80
C SER A 85 -14.36 5.26 -16.57
N LYS A 86 -15.64 5.02 -16.86
CA LYS A 86 -16.51 5.97 -17.56
C LYS A 86 -17.50 6.57 -16.56
N ARG A 87 -17.59 7.90 -16.56
CA ARG A 87 -18.57 8.61 -15.74
C ARG A 87 -19.71 9.15 -16.62
N PRO A 88 -20.93 9.27 -16.08
CA PRO A 88 -22.03 9.92 -16.80
C PRO A 88 -21.67 11.35 -17.21
N GLU A 89 -22.17 11.77 -18.38
CA GLU A 89 -22.03 13.14 -18.85
C GLU A 89 -22.62 14.13 -17.84
N GLY A 90 -21.95 15.25 -17.62
CA GLY A 90 -22.32 16.29 -16.67
C GLY A 90 -21.87 16.04 -15.24
N ILE A 91 -21.24 14.90 -14.92
CA ILE A 91 -20.61 14.62 -13.62
C ILE A 91 -19.10 14.69 -13.76
N CYS A 92 -18.44 15.41 -12.86
CA CYS A 92 -16.99 15.47 -12.78
C CYS A 92 -16.46 15.14 -11.38
N ILE A 93 -15.18 14.75 -11.31
CA ILE A 93 -14.44 14.63 -10.06
C ILE A 93 -14.00 16.04 -9.67
N GLY A 94 -14.67 16.62 -8.66
CA GLY A 94 -14.35 17.94 -8.13
C GLY A 94 -13.13 17.95 -7.20
N ALA A 95 -12.86 16.83 -6.51
CA ALA A 95 -11.66 16.68 -5.70
C ALA A 95 -11.24 15.22 -5.55
N ILE A 96 -9.93 15.01 -5.39
CA ILE A 96 -9.30 13.76 -4.96
C ILE A 96 -8.60 14.08 -3.64
N THR A 97 -8.96 13.36 -2.57
CA THR A 97 -8.42 13.65 -1.25
C THR A 97 -7.06 13.01 -1.04
N LYS A 98 -6.30 13.55 -0.08
CA LYS A 98 -5.05 12.93 0.34
C LYS A 98 -5.24 11.44 0.60
N ARG A 99 -4.39 10.65 -0.04
CA ARG A 99 -4.42 9.19 0.04
C ARG A 99 -4.04 8.71 1.44
N PHE A 100 -4.83 7.80 1.99
CA PHE A 100 -4.36 6.97 3.07
C PHE A 100 -3.53 5.82 2.49
N PHE A 101 -3.10 4.91 3.33
CA PHE A 101 -2.29 3.77 2.94
C PHE A 101 -2.85 3.03 1.71
N ALA A 102 -2.07 2.96 0.63
CA ALA A 102 -2.47 2.19 -0.55
C ALA A 102 -2.35 0.68 -0.32
N GLN A 103 -1.52 0.26 0.62
CA GLN A 103 -1.17 -1.14 0.86
C GLN A 103 -2.38 -1.99 1.26
N ASP A 104 -2.33 -3.24 0.84
CA ASP A 104 -3.10 -4.31 1.46
C ASP A 104 -2.38 -4.82 2.72
N ILE A 105 -3.15 -5.28 3.69
CA ILE A 105 -2.66 -5.92 4.90
C ILE A 105 -3.15 -7.36 4.96
N LEU A 106 -2.24 -8.28 5.24
CA LEU A 106 -2.54 -9.65 5.59
C LEU A 106 -2.76 -9.71 7.11
N LEU A 107 -3.97 -9.99 7.55
CA LEU A 107 -4.29 -10.29 8.93
C LEU A 107 -4.24 -11.80 9.13
N VAL A 108 -3.55 -12.24 10.17
CA VAL A 108 -3.36 -13.65 10.51
C VAL A 108 -3.87 -13.90 11.92
N SER A 109 -4.56 -15.02 12.17
CA SER A 109 -4.94 -15.35 13.54
C SER A 109 -3.71 -15.80 14.34
N LYS A 110 -3.58 -15.38 15.61
CA LYS A 110 -2.51 -15.85 16.49
C LYS A 110 -2.55 -17.37 16.69
N LYS A 111 -3.73 -17.99 16.55
CA LYS A 111 -3.88 -19.45 16.55
C LYS A 111 -3.16 -20.08 15.35
N THR A 112 -3.24 -19.47 14.17
CA THR A 112 -2.47 -19.92 13.00
C THR A 112 -0.98 -19.73 13.24
N MET A 113 -0.56 -18.58 13.79
CA MET A 113 0.83 -18.26 14.08
C MET A 113 1.48 -19.29 15.03
N SER A 114 0.76 -19.79 16.04
CA SER A 114 1.28 -20.80 16.97
C SER A 114 1.45 -22.20 16.36
N ASN A 115 0.79 -22.49 15.22
CA ASN A 115 0.77 -23.82 14.60
C ASN A 115 1.29 -23.86 13.16
N TRP A 116 1.81 -22.78 12.63
CA TRP A 116 2.17 -22.64 11.22
C TRP A 116 3.22 -23.64 10.73
N GLN A 117 4.17 -24.05 11.57
CA GLN A 117 5.26 -24.96 11.20
C GLN A 117 4.77 -26.32 10.68
N ASN A 118 3.54 -26.72 11.04
CA ASN A 118 2.94 -27.98 10.65
C ASN A 118 1.96 -27.85 9.47
N LYS A 119 1.78 -26.63 8.92
CA LYS A 119 0.81 -26.40 7.86
C LYS A 119 1.37 -26.72 6.48
N LYS A 120 0.70 -27.65 5.80
CA LYS A 120 0.98 -27.97 4.38
C LYS A 120 0.31 -26.95 3.44
N GLU A 121 -0.89 -26.51 3.76
CA GLU A 121 -1.63 -25.51 3.01
C GLU A 121 -1.85 -24.27 3.87
N PHE A 122 -1.76 -23.09 3.24
CA PHE A 122 -2.05 -21.81 3.87
C PHE A 122 -3.22 -21.15 3.14
N ILE A 123 -4.36 -21.06 3.82
CA ILE A 123 -5.62 -20.62 3.24
C ILE A 123 -5.85 -19.14 3.53
N VAL A 124 -5.96 -18.33 2.46
CA VAL A 124 -6.16 -16.89 2.54
C VAL A 124 -7.54 -16.50 2.06
N GLY A 125 -8.32 -15.85 2.92
CA GLY A 125 -9.66 -15.36 2.59
C GLY A 125 -9.60 -14.08 1.75
N THR A 126 -10.10 -14.14 0.51
CA THR A 126 -10.30 -12.98 -0.36
C THR A 126 -11.25 -13.32 -1.51
N SER A 127 -12.00 -12.31 -2.01
CA SER A 127 -12.83 -12.46 -3.23
C SER A 127 -12.36 -11.52 -4.34
N SER A 128 -11.20 -10.88 -4.20
CA SER A 128 -10.65 -9.99 -5.21
C SER A 128 -9.78 -10.78 -6.19
N PRO A 129 -10.09 -10.81 -7.51
CA PRO A 129 -9.28 -11.51 -8.51
C PRO A 129 -7.81 -11.07 -8.50
N ARG A 130 -7.56 -9.77 -8.36
CA ARG A 130 -6.23 -9.20 -8.21
C ARG A 130 -5.45 -9.80 -7.02
N ARG A 131 -6.11 -9.87 -5.85
CA ARG A 131 -5.49 -10.45 -4.65
C ARG A 131 -5.25 -11.94 -4.83
N CYS A 132 -6.21 -12.68 -5.37
CA CYS A 132 -6.02 -14.10 -5.66
C CYS A 132 -4.77 -14.32 -6.50
N ALA A 133 -4.67 -13.65 -7.64
CA ALA A 133 -3.56 -13.79 -8.58
C ALA A 133 -2.18 -13.53 -7.93
N ASN A 134 -2.06 -12.51 -7.07
CA ASN A 134 -0.78 -12.14 -6.47
C ASN A 134 -0.46 -12.93 -5.19
N ILE A 135 -1.47 -13.23 -4.37
CA ILE A 135 -1.30 -14.03 -3.15
C ILE A 135 -0.85 -15.46 -3.48
N GLU A 136 -1.55 -16.14 -4.37
CA GLU A 136 -1.21 -17.53 -4.74
C GLU A 136 0.15 -17.65 -5.39
N TYR A 137 0.56 -16.63 -6.15
CA TYR A 137 1.85 -16.64 -6.83
C TYR A 137 3.02 -16.27 -5.91
N HIS A 138 2.88 -15.26 -5.05
CA HIS A 138 4.01 -14.66 -4.34
C HIS A 138 4.06 -14.97 -2.85
N LEU A 139 2.93 -15.10 -2.14
CA LEU A 139 2.89 -15.06 -0.69
C LEU A 139 3.77 -16.12 -0.02
N LYS A 140 3.91 -17.31 -0.63
CA LYS A 140 4.78 -18.37 -0.11
C LYS A 140 6.22 -17.94 0.15
N ASN A 141 6.72 -16.95 -0.61
CA ASN A 141 8.08 -16.45 -0.45
C ASN A 141 8.25 -15.53 0.78
N PHE A 142 7.14 -15.03 1.32
CA PHE A 142 7.10 -14.10 2.45
C PHE A 142 6.73 -14.78 3.77
N LEU A 143 6.35 -16.07 3.71
CA LEU A 143 6.02 -16.84 4.90
C LEU A 143 7.27 -17.48 5.51
N PRO A 144 7.42 -17.47 6.85
CA PRO A 144 8.60 -18.00 7.53
C PRO A 144 8.61 -19.53 7.68
N PHE A 145 7.77 -20.22 6.93
CA PHE A 145 7.64 -21.68 6.92
C PHE A 145 7.38 -22.18 5.51
N HIS A 146 7.69 -23.44 5.27
CA HIS A 146 7.43 -24.06 3.98
C HIS A 146 5.97 -24.51 3.86
N ALA A 147 5.09 -23.59 3.49
CA ALA A 147 3.80 -23.98 2.96
C ALA A 147 4.02 -24.63 1.58
N SER A 148 3.52 -25.86 1.40
CA SER A 148 3.57 -26.52 0.09
C SER A 148 2.72 -25.76 -0.92
N GLU A 149 1.64 -25.15 -0.45
CA GLU A 149 0.69 -24.42 -1.26
C GLU A 149 0.05 -23.25 -0.48
N VAL A 150 -0.13 -22.13 -1.18
CA VAL A 150 -0.97 -21.00 -0.73
C VAL A 150 -2.20 -20.94 -1.61
N LYS A 151 -3.38 -21.05 -1.00
CA LYS A 151 -4.69 -21.02 -1.69
C LYS A 151 -5.50 -19.83 -1.24
N THR A 152 -6.30 -19.28 -2.14
CA THR A 152 -7.30 -18.29 -1.81
C THR A 152 -8.70 -18.90 -1.79
N LEU A 153 -9.53 -18.51 -0.82
CA LEU A 153 -10.94 -18.88 -0.76
C LEU A 153 -11.82 -17.63 -0.69
N PRO A 154 -13.04 -17.69 -1.28
CA PRO A 154 -13.94 -16.54 -1.27
C PRO A 154 -14.27 -16.07 0.14
N LEU A 155 -14.10 -14.76 0.38
CA LEU A 155 -14.42 -14.10 1.64
C LEU A 155 -15.39 -12.94 1.41
N ARG A 156 -16.55 -13.00 2.04
CA ARG A 156 -17.64 -12.03 1.94
C ARG A 156 -18.04 -11.50 3.30
N GLY A 157 -18.72 -10.34 3.28
CA GLY A 157 -19.19 -9.61 4.43
C GLY A 157 -18.52 -8.24 4.55
N ASN A 158 -18.94 -7.46 5.52
CA ASN A 158 -18.25 -6.23 5.91
C ASN A 158 -16.91 -6.57 6.61
N VAL A 159 -16.14 -5.56 6.99
CA VAL A 159 -14.81 -5.75 7.60
C VAL A 159 -14.89 -6.61 8.88
N ASN A 160 -15.85 -6.31 9.76
CA ASN A 160 -16.00 -7.03 11.04
C ASN A 160 -16.30 -8.51 10.81
N THR A 161 -17.31 -8.81 9.98
CA THR A 161 -17.68 -10.20 9.62
C THR A 161 -16.51 -10.99 9.01
N ARG A 162 -15.64 -10.31 8.24
CA ARG A 162 -14.45 -10.97 7.67
C ARG A 162 -13.41 -11.30 8.74
N ILE A 163 -13.22 -10.42 9.72
CA ILE A 163 -12.30 -10.65 10.84
C ILE A 163 -12.86 -11.75 11.75
N GLU A 164 -14.16 -11.76 12.04
CA GLU A 164 -14.82 -12.82 12.80
C GLU A 164 -14.55 -14.20 12.17
N LYS A 165 -14.77 -14.35 10.87
CA LYS A 165 -14.49 -15.60 10.13
C LYS A 165 -13.03 -16.04 10.22
N LEU A 166 -12.08 -15.09 10.26
CA LEU A 166 -10.66 -15.40 10.50
C LEU A 166 -10.44 -15.92 11.90
N ILE A 167 -11.02 -15.28 12.92
CA ILE A 167 -10.88 -15.69 14.34
C ILE A 167 -11.52 -17.03 14.58
N GLU A 168 -12.65 -17.32 13.95
CA GLU A 168 -13.33 -18.62 13.97
C GLU A 168 -12.50 -19.74 13.32
N GLY A 169 -11.46 -19.38 12.56
CA GLY A 169 -10.56 -20.35 11.93
C GLY A 169 -11.04 -20.87 10.57
N GLN A 170 -11.98 -20.18 9.90
CA GLN A 170 -12.38 -20.51 8.53
C GLN A 170 -11.23 -20.26 7.52
N TYR A 171 -10.28 -19.41 7.87
CA TYR A 171 -9.09 -19.04 7.09
C TYR A 171 -7.87 -18.98 8.00
N ASP A 172 -6.69 -19.16 7.44
CA ASP A 172 -5.41 -18.92 8.13
C ASP A 172 -5.07 -17.45 8.18
N ALA A 173 -5.41 -16.74 7.11
CA ALA A 173 -5.25 -15.31 6.98
C ALA A 173 -6.37 -14.71 6.11
N ILE A 174 -6.56 -13.39 6.20
CA ILE A 174 -7.42 -12.64 5.27
C ILE A 174 -6.68 -11.40 4.77
N VAL A 175 -7.04 -10.92 3.58
CA VAL A 175 -6.45 -9.70 3.01
C VAL A 175 -7.47 -8.58 2.95
N LEU A 176 -7.14 -7.45 3.58
CA LEU A 176 -7.96 -6.24 3.60
C LEU A 176 -7.14 -5.05 3.11
N ALA A 177 -7.82 -3.97 2.68
CA ALA A 177 -7.17 -2.70 2.39
C ALA A 177 -6.86 -1.98 3.71
N LEU A 178 -5.60 -1.64 3.97
CA LEU A 178 -5.18 -0.94 5.19
C LEU A 178 -5.94 0.39 5.37
N ALA A 179 -6.18 1.13 4.28
CA ALA A 179 -6.97 2.37 4.32
C ALA A 179 -8.39 2.20 4.88
N GLY A 180 -9.03 1.04 4.62
CA GLY A 180 -10.36 0.76 5.17
C GLY A 180 -10.33 0.58 6.68
N LEU A 181 -9.36 -0.18 7.18
CA LEU A 181 -9.13 -0.39 8.60
C LEU A 181 -8.71 0.90 9.33
N GLU A 182 -7.85 1.70 8.69
CA GLU A 182 -7.43 3.00 9.21
C GLU A 182 -8.62 3.94 9.43
N ARG A 183 -9.56 3.98 8.47
CA ARG A 183 -10.77 4.81 8.60
C ARG A 183 -11.68 4.32 9.72
N LEU A 184 -11.86 3.02 9.85
CA LEU A 184 -12.62 2.44 10.96
C LEU A 184 -11.96 2.71 12.32
N ALA A 185 -10.63 2.63 12.40
CA ALA A 185 -9.89 2.92 13.63
C ALA A 185 -9.97 4.40 14.06
N LYS A 186 -10.29 5.33 13.15
CA LYS A 186 -10.54 6.74 13.45
C LYS A 186 -11.92 7.03 13.99
N SER A 187 -12.88 6.12 13.84
CA SER A 187 -14.24 6.25 14.38
C SER A 187 -14.29 5.61 15.77
N GLU A 188 -14.71 6.36 16.78
CA GLU A 188 -14.79 5.84 18.15
C GLU A 188 -15.73 4.63 18.29
N GLU A 189 -16.82 4.60 17.52
CA GLU A 189 -17.75 3.48 17.51
C GLU A 189 -17.12 2.22 16.88
N SER A 190 -16.52 2.37 15.70
CA SER A 190 -15.88 1.27 14.98
C SER A 190 -14.63 0.76 15.70
N LYS A 191 -13.89 1.64 16.35
CA LYS A 191 -12.67 1.31 17.12
C LYS A 191 -12.99 0.39 18.29
N LYS A 192 -14.14 0.57 18.97
CA LYS A 192 -14.54 -0.34 20.05
C LYS A 192 -14.65 -1.78 19.56
N VAL A 193 -15.30 -1.99 18.43
CA VAL A 193 -15.46 -3.32 17.82
C VAL A 193 -14.11 -3.87 17.34
N LEU A 194 -13.27 -3.03 16.72
CA LEU A 194 -11.93 -3.46 16.30
C LEU A 194 -11.07 -3.91 17.49
N ASN A 195 -11.16 -3.22 18.63
CA ASN A 195 -10.41 -3.57 19.84
C ASN A 195 -10.72 -4.98 20.38
N GLU A 196 -11.92 -5.51 20.13
CA GLU A 196 -12.28 -6.88 20.52
C GLU A 196 -11.52 -7.92 19.68
N PHE A 197 -11.17 -7.61 18.44
CA PHE A 197 -10.47 -8.51 17.54
C PHE A 197 -8.95 -8.50 17.71
N ILE A 198 -8.36 -7.37 18.10
CA ILE A 198 -6.92 -7.13 18.15
C ILE A 198 -6.14 -8.19 18.95
N PRO A 199 -6.59 -8.66 20.14
CA PRO A 199 -5.87 -9.68 20.89
C PRO A 199 -5.65 -10.99 20.13
N HIS A 200 -6.46 -11.25 19.11
CA HIS A 200 -6.46 -12.50 18.33
C HIS A 200 -5.66 -12.42 17.03
N LEU A 201 -5.15 -11.23 16.67
CA LEU A 201 -4.56 -10.96 15.36
C LEU A 201 -3.07 -10.67 15.42
N ASP A 202 -2.37 -11.08 14.37
CA ASP A 202 -1.07 -10.54 13.95
C ASP A 202 -1.18 -10.10 12.48
N TYR A 203 -0.17 -9.44 11.92
CA TYR A 203 -0.28 -8.82 10.61
C TYR A 203 1.02 -8.82 9.82
N MET A 204 0.87 -8.66 8.50
CA MET A 204 1.91 -8.30 7.56
C MET A 204 1.37 -7.23 6.61
N VAL A 205 2.03 -6.09 6.53
CA VAL A 205 1.76 -5.09 5.49
C VAL A 205 2.40 -5.59 4.20
N LEU A 206 1.58 -5.83 3.18
CA LEU A 206 2.04 -6.41 1.93
C LEU A 206 2.77 -5.37 1.08
N PRO A 207 4.00 -5.66 0.61
CA PRO A 207 4.77 -4.73 -0.21
C PRO A 207 4.14 -4.55 -1.59
N GLN A 208 4.09 -3.30 -2.08
CA GLN A 208 3.46 -2.94 -3.35
C GLN A 208 4.19 -3.50 -4.56
N SER A 209 5.49 -3.74 -4.48
CA SER A 209 6.28 -4.33 -5.57
C SER A 209 5.89 -5.78 -5.92
N TYR A 210 5.19 -6.48 -5.03
CA TYR A 210 4.69 -7.85 -5.23
C TYR A 210 3.18 -7.96 -5.11
N PHE A 211 2.56 -7.06 -4.37
CA PHE A 211 1.13 -7.04 -4.09
C PHE A 211 0.55 -5.64 -4.33
N PRO A 212 0.72 -5.06 -5.54
CA PRO A 212 0.22 -3.72 -5.78
C PRO A 212 -1.29 -3.67 -5.58
N SER A 213 -1.74 -2.53 -5.08
CA SER A 213 -3.14 -2.29 -4.73
C SER A 213 -4.06 -2.22 -5.95
N SER A 214 -5.35 -2.12 -5.71
CA SER A 214 -6.26 -1.64 -6.76
C SER A 214 -5.92 -0.19 -7.11
N ALA A 215 -6.04 0.17 -8.36
CA ALA A 215 -5.90 1.58 -8.79
C ALA A 215 -6.75 2.49 -7.90
N SER A 216 -6.16 3.57 -7.44
CA SER A 216 -6.76 4.58 -6.55
C SER A 216 -7.13 4.08 -5.12
N GLN A 217 -6.65 2.91 -4.70
CA GLN A 217 -6.91 2.43 -3.33
C GLN A 217 -6.35 3.41 -2.31
N GLY A 218 -7.15 3.75 -1.30
CA GLY A 218 -6.80 4.69 -0.24
C GLY A 218 -7.24 6.13 -0.50
N ALA A 219 -7.43 6.54 -1.76
CA ALA A 219 -7.99 7.84 -2.12
C ALA A 219 -9.52 7.83 -2.09
N LEU A 220 -10.12 9.00 -1.81
CA LEU A 220 -11.53 9.27 -2.03
C LEU A 220 -11.68 10.22 -3.22
N ALA A 221 -12.70 10.00 -4.03
CA ALA A 221 -13.13 10.91 -5.06
C ALA A 221 -14.44 11.57 -4.65
N LEU A 222 -14.49 12.89 -4.80
CA LEU A 222 -15.67 13.70 -4.56
C LEU A 222 -16.21 14.13 -5.92
N GLU A 223 -17.42 13.69 -6.26
CA GLU A 223 -18.04 14.01 -7.54
C GLU A 223 -19.18 15.02 -7.36
N CYS A 224 -19.29 15.94 -8.30
CA CYS A 224 -20.36 16.92 -8.39
C CYS A 224 -20.74 17.19 -9.86
N LEU A 225 -21.72 18.04 -10.09
CA LEU A 225 -22.05 18.50 -11.45
C LEU A 225 -20.97 19.47 -11.98
N GLU A 226 -20.55 19.30 -13.22
CA GLU A 226 -19.53 20.14 -13.89
C GLU A 226 -19.82 21.64 -13.84
N GLY A 227 -21.09 22.06 -13.96
CA GLY A 227 -21.51 23.45 -13.88
C GLY A 227 -21.69 24.02 -12.46
N ASN A 228 -21.46 23.25 -11.42
CA ASN A 228 -21.65 23.70 -10.04
C ASN A 228 -20.36 24.32 -9.46
N HIS A 229 -20.04 25.54 -9.92
CA HIS A 229 -18.81 26.24 -9.52
C HIS A 229 -18.67 26.42 -8.02
N GLN A 230 -19.77 26.67 -7.30
CA GLN A 230 -19.76 26.84 -5.84
C GLN A 230 -19.32 25.54 -5.14
N THR A 231 -19.83 24.40 -5.60
CA THR A 231 -19.43 23.09 -5.06
C THR A 231 -17.98 22.76 -5.44
N LEU A 232 -17.55 23.03 -6.68
CA LEU A 232 -16.17 22.81 -7.12
C LEU A 232 -15.17 23.61 -6.26
N GLU A 233 -15.43 24.88 -6.01
CA GLU A 233 -14.60 25.73 -5.15
C GLU A 233 -14.53 25.17 -3.72
N LEU A 234 -15.66 24.73 -3.18
CA LEU A 234 -15.72 24.10 -1.85
C LEU A 234 -14.87 22.83 -1.80
N LEU A 235 -15.02 21.94 -2.78
CA LEU A 235 -14.30 20.65 -2.84
C LEU A 235 -12.80 20.81 -3.03
N ASN A 236 -12.36 21.87 -3.71
CA ASN A 236 -10.94 22.16 -3.91
C ASN A 236 -10.19 22.35 -2.59
N SER A 237 -10.87 22.72 -1.50
CA SER A 237 -10.27 22.83 -0.16
C SER A 237 -9.66 21.52 0.36
N VAL A 238 -10.14 20.36 -0.12
CA VAL A 238 -9.65 19.04 0.28
C VAL A 238 -8.94 18.27 -0.83
N HIS A 239 -8.71 18.94 -1.98
CA HIS A 239 -7.95 18.34 -3.08
C HIS A 239 -6.48 18.18 -2.70
N ASP A 240 -5.89 17.03 -3.07
CA ASP A 240 -4.47 16.72 -2.88
C ASP A 240 -3.84 16.40 -4.22
N GLU A 241 -2.97 17.30 -4.70
CA GLU A 241 -2.38 17.22 -6.02
C GLU A 241 -1.46 16.01 -6.18
N ASP A 242 -0.63 15.69 -5.16
CA ASP A 242 0.28 14.54 -5.21
C ASP A 242 -0.51 13.24 -5.37
N THR A 243 -1.58 13.06 -4.58
CA THR A 243 -2.48 11.91 -4.74
C THR A 243 -3.16 11.91 -6.11
N SER A 244 -3.58 13.09 -6.58
CA SER A 244 -4.23 13.23 -7.90
C SER A 244 -3.31 12.77 -9.02
N GLU A 245 -2.03 13.14 -9.01
CA GLU A 245 -1.03 12.72 -9.98
C GLU A 245 -0.77 11.20 -9.94
N GLU A 246 -0.64 10.63 -8.73
CA GLU A 246 -0.46 9.18 -8.53
C GLU A 246 -1.65 8.42 -9.12
N VAL A 247 -2.87 8.75 -8.71
CA VAL A 247 -4.07 8.00 -9.10
C VAL A 247 -4.48 8.21 -10.55
N LYS A 248 -4.19 9.36 -11.16
CA LYS A 248 -4.37 9.57 -12.61
C LYS A 248 -3.54 8.58 -13.43
N ARG A 249 -2.28 8.35 -13.04
CA ARG A 249 -1.39 7.37 -13.66
C ARG A 249 -1.89 5.94 -13.45
N GLU A 250 -2.29 5.60 -12.23
CA GLU A 250 -2.88 4.29 -11.93
C GLU A 250 -4.13 4.04 -12.76
N ARG A 251 -5.04 5.02 -12.87
CA ARG A 251 -6.28 4.92 -13.64
C ARG A 251 -6.01 4.81 -15.14
N LYS A 252 -5.02 5.51 -15.68
CA LYS A 252 -4.60 5.38 -17.06
C LYS A 252 -4.20 3.93 -17.36
N ILE A 253 -3.29 3.36 -16.57
CA ILE A 253 -2.84 1.97 -16.73
C ILE A 253 -4.01 0.99 -16.53
N PHE A 254 -4.87 1.22 -15.51
CA PHE A 254 -6.05 0.42 -15.27
C PHE A 254 -6.98 0.35 -16.47
N ASN A 255 -7.16 1.47 -17.19
CA ASN A 255 -7.99 1.54 -18.39
C ASN A 255 -7.34 0.82 -19.58
N GLU A 256 -6.01 0.83 -19.70
CA GLU A 256 -5.26 0.08 -20.73
C GLU A 256 -5.48 -1.44 -20.60
N PHE A 257 -5.68 -1.95 -19.37
CA PHE A 257 -6.08 -3.34 -19.10
C PHE A 257 -7.59 -3.58 -19.22
N GLY A 258 -8.37 -2.63 -19.74
CA GLY A 258 -9.82 -2.76 -19.89
C GLY A 258 -10.64 -2.38 -18.65
N GLY A 259 -10.00 -2.10 -17.52
CA GLY A 259 -10.69 -1.68 -16.29
C GLY A 259 -11.58 -2.76 -15.66
N GLY A 260 -12.37 -2.36 -14.65
CA GLY A 260 -13.41 -3.21 -14.06
C GLY A 260 -12.98 -4.05 -12.84
N CYS A 261 -13.99 -4.51 -12.08
CA CYS A 261 -13.79 -5.27 -10.84
C CYS A 261 -13.22 -6.67 -11.04
N HIS A 262 -13.24 -7.18 -12.28
CA HIS A 262 -12.73 -8.48 -12.68
C HIS A 262 -11.22 -8.49 -12.95
N LEU A 263 -10.59 -7.30 -13.03
CA LEU A 263 -9.17 -7.20 -13.36
C LEU A 263 -8.32 -7.87 -12.28
N SER A 264 -7.46 -8.79 -12.74
CA SER A 264 -6.54 -9.55 -11.88
C SER A 264 -5.15 -8.90 -11.79
N VAL A 265 -5.01 -7.63 -12.21
CA VAL A 265 -3.76 -6.85 -12.14
C VAL A 265 -3.89 -5.80 -11.05
N GLY A 266 -2.87 -5.73 -10.20
CA GLY A 266 -2.67 -4.65 -9.24
C GLY A 266 -1.85 -3.54 -9.87
N ILE A 267 -2.16 -2.30 -9.51
CA ILE A 267 -1.50 -1.11 -10.03
C ILE A 267 -1.33 -0.12 -8.88
N ASN A 268 -0.10 0.25 -8.60
CA ASN A 268 0.20 1.29 -7.63
C ASN A 268 1.28 2.21 -8.19
N VAL A 269 1.08 3.49 -8.07
CA VAL A 269 2.05 4.52 -8.42
C VAL A 269 2.40 5.32 -7.17
N LYS A 270 3.69 5.54 -6.96
CA LYS A 270 4.19 6.30 -5.83
C LYS A 270 5.09 7.43 -6.31
N LYS A 271 4.71 8.66 -6.00
CA LYS A 271 5.52 9.86 -6.24
C LYS A 271 6.67 9.94 -5.24
N ASN A 272 7.84 10.33 -5.71
CA ASN A 272 9.00 10.71 -4.90
C ASN A 272 9.66 11.98 -5.45
N ASP A 273 10.77 12.37 -4.86
CA ASP A 273 11.47 13.62 -5.24
C ASP A 273 12.06 13.59 -6.67
N LEU A 274 12.16 12.42 -7.32
CA LEU A 274 12.77 12.22 -8.63
C LEU A 274 11.75 11.88 -9.73
N GLY A 275 10.52 11.47 -9.36
CA GLY A 275 9.51 11.03 -10.32
C GLY A 275 8.48 10.09 -9.69
N PHE A 276 8.03 9.13 -10.48
CA PHE A 276 6.98 8.19 -10.10
C PHE A 276 7.47 6.74 -10.24
N MET A 277 7.39 5.98 -9.17
CA MET A 277 7.63 4.54 -9.19
C MET A 277 6.31 3.81 -9.44
N HIS A 278 6.29 3.01 -10.50
CA HIS A 278 5.13 2.21 -10.91
C HIS A 278 5.33 0.76 -10.51
N PHE A 279 4.34 0.18 -9.85
CA PHE A 279 4.26 -1.23 -9.52
C PHE A 279 3.03 -1.84 -10.17
N ILE A 280 3.24 -2.79 -11.09
CA ILE A 280 2.18 -3.44 -11.87
C ILE A 280 2.43 -4.94 -11.80
N GLU A 281 1.54 -5.69 -11.14
CA GLU A 281 1.72 -7.11 -10.90
C GLU A 281 0.37 -7.84 -10.94
N GLY A 282 0.30 -8.99 -11.58
CA GLY A 282 -0.94 -9.74 -11.66
C GLY A 282 -1.02 -10.76 -12.77
N SER A 283 -2.22 -11.01 -13.26
CA SER A 283 -2.49 -11.88 -14.40
C SER A 283 -3.46 -11.19 -15.36
N PHE A 284 -3.14 -11.20 -16.64
CA PHE A 284 -3.99 -10.66 -17.69
C PHE A 284 -4.01 -11.63 -18.87
N GLU A 285 -5.19 -12.01 -19.35
CA GLU A 285 -5.40 -12.97 -20.46
C GLU A 285 -4.59 -14.27 -20.27
N GLY A 286 -4.55 -14.79 -19.06
CA GLY A 286 -3.82 -16.02 -18.73
C GLY A 286 -2.30 -15.89 -18.65
N LYS A 287 -1.75 -14.69 -18.88
CA LYS A 287 -0.31 -14.41 -18.77
C LYS A 287 0.02 -13.64 -17.50
N ARG A 288 1.18 -13.92 -16.90
CA ARG A 288 1.67 -13.14 -15.78
C ARG A 288 2.12 -11.75 -16.25
N VAL A 289 1.67 -10.72 -15.55
CA VAL A 289 2.12 -9.33 -15.69
C VAL A 289 3.04 -9.05 -14.52
N ASN A 290 4.26 -8.64 -14.81
CA ASN A 290 5.24 -8.15 -13.83
C ASN A 290 5.99 -7.01 -14.50
N ASN A 291 5.60 -5.78 -14.20
CA ASN A 291 6.19 -4.58 -14.78
C ASN A 291 6.31 -3.51 -13.70
N SER A 292 7.52 -3.32 -13.20
CA SER A 292 7.83 -2.21 -12.30
C SER A 292 8.85 -1.31 -12.98
N TYR A 293 8.54 -0.02 -13.09
CA TYR A 293 9.41 0.94 -13.74
C TYR A 293 9.35 2.30 -13.06
N PHE A 294 10.34 3.11 -13.32
CA PHE A 294 10.46 4.47 -12.84
C PHE A 294 10.18 5.45 -13.99
N GLU A 295 9.26 6.39 -13.77
CA GLU A 295 8.96 7.53 -14.63
C GLU A 295 9.60 8.77 -14.00
N GLY A 296 10.74 9.22 -14.53
CA GLY A 296 11.42 10.43 -14.05
C GLY A 296 10.61 11.69 -14.39
N PHE A 297 10.81 12.77 -13.62
CA PHE A 297 10.38 14.08 -14.08
C PHE A 297 11.15 14.41 -15.37
N GLU A 298 10.45 14.98 -16.36
CA GLU A 298 11.08 15.29 -17.65
C GLU A 298 12.37 16.08 -17.44
N SER A 299 13.51 15.49 -17.84
CA SER A 299 14.73 16.23 -17.97
C SER A 299 14.80 16.80 -19.38
N THR A 300 15.05 18.08 -19.49
CA THR A 300 15.04 18.83 -20.74
C THR A 300 16.28 18.59 -21.64
N ASP A 301 17.25 17.75 -21.21
CA ASP A 301 18.49 17.53 -21.97
C ASP A 301 18.88 16.04 -22.02
N LEU A 302 18.31 15.33 -23.00
CA LEU A 302 18.68 13.94 -23.32
C LEU A 302 19.95 13.80 -24.19
N GLU A 303 20.57 14.90 -24.60
CA GLU A 303 21.78 14.88 -25.45
C GLU A 303 23.11 14.84 -24.65
N LEU A 304 23.04 14.91 -23.32
CA LEU A 304 24.22 14.90 -22.48
C LEU A 304 24.61 13.44 -22.07
N PRO A 305 25.89 13.13 -21.91
CA PRO A 305 26.34 11.82 -21.46
C PRO A 305 25.71 11.44 -20.11
N LEU A 306 24.84 10.42 -20.15
CA LEU A 306 24.12 9.92 -19.00
C LEU A 306 24.90 8.79 -18.33
N PHE A 307 25.20 8.93 -17.04
CA PHE A 307 25.70 7.83 -16.24
C PHE A 307 24.50 7.03 -15.73
N VAL A 308 24.23 5.88 -16.36
CA VAL A 308 23.19 4.96 -15.89
C VAL A 308 23.70 4.24 -14.65
N GLY A 309 22.98 4.36 -13.55
CA GLY A 309 23.28 3.72 -12.27
C GLY A 309 23.50 2.22 -12.47
N LEU A 310 24.44 1.67 -11.74
CA LEU A 310 25.02 0.34 -11.91
C LEU A 310 23.94 -0.77 -11.87
N PRO A 311 23.63 -1.44 -13.00
CA PRO A 311 22.66 -2.53 -13.00
C PRO A 311 23.20 -3.74 -12.24
N LYS A 312 22.30 -4.47 -11.57
CA LYS A 312 22.65 -5.62 -10.72
C LYS A 312 22.86 -6.93 -11.46
N GLU A 313 22.62 -6.98 -12.76
CA GLU A 313 22.75 -8.22 -13.55
C GLU A 313 24.04 -8.23 -14.35
N LYS A 314 24.75 -9.35 -14.27
CA LYS A 314 25.92 -9.59 -15.09
C LYS A 314 25.48 -9.72 -16.55
N SER A 315 25.63 -8.67 -17.33
CA SER A 315 25.63 -8.82 -18.78
C SER A 315 27.06 -8.98 -19.25
N GLU A 316 27.31 -9.86 -20.20
CA GLU A 316 28.64 -10.19 -20.72
C GLU A 316 29.39 -9.01 -21.37
N THR A 317 28.75 -7.85 -21.48
CA THR A 317 29.26 -6.69 -22.22
C THR A 317 29.09 -5.33 -21.51
N GLY A 318 28.74 -5.28 -20.22
CA GLY A 318 28.40 -4.04 -19.54
C GLY A 318 29.29 -3.69 -18.34
N PRO A 319 29.21 -2.45 -17.84
CA PRO A 319 30.05 -1.92 -16.75
C PRO A 319 29.73 -2.51 -15.36
N ASN A 320 29.13 -3.67 -15.30
CA ASN A 320 28.60 -4.34 -14.09
C ASN A 320 29.64 -4.85 -13.10
N LEU A 321 30.87 -4.95 -13.53
CA LEU A 321 31.99 -5.33 -12.69
C LEU A 321 32.31 -4.26 -11.62
N ILE A 322 31.84 -3.06 -11.82
CA ILE A 322 32.33 -1.88 -11.10
C ILE A 322 31.75 -1.76 -9.70
N TYR A 323 30.45 -2.09 -9.50
CA TYR A 323 29.83 -1.87 -8.19
C TYR A 323 30.30 -2.86 -7.12
N ASP A 324 30.45 -4.15 -7.46
CA ASP A 324 30.95 -5.15 -6.53
C ASP A 324 32.46 -5.00 -6.29
N GLU A 325 33.20 -4.42 -7.25
CA GLU A 325 34.60 -4.05 -7.10
C GLU A 325 34.80 -2.76 -6.29
N LEU A 326 33.86 -1.79 -6.40
CA LEU A 326 33.93 -0.51 -5.72
C LEU A 326 33.59 -0.56 -4.24
N LEU A 327 32.62 -1.40 -3.88
CA LEU A 327 32.08 -1.47 -2.51
C LEU A 327 32.06 -2.90 -2.00
N LYS A 328 33.08 -3.28 -1.26
CA LYS A 328 33.02 -4.51 -0.44
C LYS A 328 32.24 -4.24 0.84
N LYS A 329 31.22 -5.07 1.08
CA LYS A 329 30.50 -5.09 2.35
C LYS A 329 31.10 -6.17 3.24
N GLN A 330 31.47 -5.81 4.45
CA GLN A 330 32.05 -6.73 5.42
C GLN A 330 31.26 -6.64 6.73
N SER A 331 30.76 -7.78 7.22
CA SER A 331 30.11 -7.84 8.55
C SER A 331 31.06 -7.38 9.64
N CYS A 332 30.57 -6.64 10.60
CA CYS A 332 31.31 -6.20 11.76
C CYS A 332 30.57 -6.58 13.04
N ILE A 333 31.27 -6.56 14.16
CA ILE A 333 30.66 -6.75 15.47
C ILE A 333 30.00 -5.42 15.84
N PRO A 334 28.68 -5.42 16.14
CA PRO A 334 28.00 -4.20 16.57
C PRO A 334 28.52 -3.67 17.89
N ASP A 335 28.54 -2.35 17.99
CA ASP A 335 28.99 -1.62 19.18
C ASP A 335 27.98 -1.64 20.35
N ARG A 336 26.73 -2.00 20.07
CA ARG A 336 25.67 -2.12 21.08
C ARG A 336 24.68 -3.25 20.77
N GLN A 337 23.93 -3.67 21.76
CA GLN A 337 22.85 -4.64 21.63
C GLN A 337 21.51 -3.98 21.31
N THR A 338 20.59 -4.74 20.69
CA THR A 338 19.21 -4.33 20.45
C THR A 338 18.46 -4.17 21.77
N GLN A 339 17.69 -3.06 21.88
CA GLN A 339 16.87 -2.77 23.07
C GLN A 339 15.41 -2.46 22.70
N SER A 340 15.16 -2.11 21.44
CA SER A 340 13.84 -1.69 20.96
C SER A 340 12.90 -2.87 20.71
N SER A 341 11.60 -2.61 20.76
CA SER A 341 10.55 -3.58 20.42
C SER A 341 10.47 -3.88 18.92
N HIS A 342 11.09 -3.06 18.08
CA HIS A 342 11.12 -3.19 16.63
C HIS A 342 12.52 -3.07 16.08
N LEU A 343 12.80 -3.89 15.06
CA LEU A 343 14.06 -3.87 14.32
C LEU A 343 13.79 -3.59 12.85
N PHE A 344 14.47 -2.62 12.29
CA PHE A 344 14.50 -2.35 10.85
C PHE A 344 15.78 -2.89 10.24
N ILE A 345 15.67 -3.81 9.29
CA ILE A 345 16.79 -4.54 8.70
C ILE A 345 17.07 -3.98 7.32
N SER A 346 18.19 -3.30 7.15
CA SER A 346 18.55 -2.66 5.88
C SER A 346 19.09 -3.63 4.83
N SER A 347 19.72 -4.74 5.24
CA SER A 347 20.43 -5.65 4.34
C SER A 347 20.58 -7.04 4.93
N SER A 348 20.77 -8.04 4.06
CA SER A 348 21.11 -9.42 4.46
C SER A 348 22.45 -9.52 5.24
N TYR A 349 23.34 -8.54 5.12
CA TYR A 349 24.57 -8.47 5.93
C TYR A 349 24.31 -8.31 7.43
N CYS A 350 23.09 -7.97 7.83
CA CYS A 350 22.69 -7.87 9.23
C CYS A 350 22.19 -9.21 9.80
N PHE A 351 22.02 -10.26 9.00
CA PHE A 351 21.32 -11.48 9.42
C PHE A 351 22.10 -12.26 10.49
N ASP A 352 23.42 -12.31 10.42
CA ASP A 352 24.23 -13.05 11.41
C ASP A 352 24.14 -12.40 12.80
N TYR A 353 24.11 -11.07 12.85
CA TYR A 353 23.85 -10.37 14.10
C TYR A 353 22.42 -10.57 14.58
N LEU A 354 21.44 -10.50 13.68
CA LEU A 354 20.03 -10.70 14.02
C LEU A 354 19.78 -12.06 14.68
N LYS A 355 20.42 -13.14 14.21
CA LYS A 355 20.29 -14.47 14.83
C LYS A 355 20.67 -14.49 16.31
N GLN A 356 21.64 -13.66 16.70
CA GLN A 356 22.11 -13.58 18.09
C GLN A 356 21.26 -12.57 18.91
N ALA A 357 20.76 -11.53 18.28
CA ALA A 357 20.13 -10.40 18.94
C ALA A 357 18.60 -10.50 19.02
N TYR A 358 17.97 -11.34 18.20
CA TYR A 358 16.51 -11.44 18.09
C TYR A 358 15.89 -12.08 19.35
N LYS A 359 14.94 -11.36 19.94
CA LYS A 359 14.21 -11.76 21.16
C LYS A 359 12.69 -11.67 20.97
N GLY A 360 12.20 -11.80 19.73
CA GLY A 360 10.78 -11.68 19.41
C GLY A 360 10.32 -10.29 19.02
N GLN A 361 11.24 -9.38 18.67
CA GLN A 361 10.90 -8.03 18.20
C GLN A 361 10.10 -8.06 16.90
N GLY A 362 9.31 -7.01 16.64
CA GLY A 362 8.68 -6.79 15.35
C GLY A 362 9.72 -6.48 14.26
N LEU A 363 9.77 -7.30 13.21
CA LEU A 363 10.76 -7.13 12.14
C LEU A 363 10.19 -6.36 10.96
N TRP A 364 10.99 -5.43 10.45
CA TRP A 364 10.73 -4.63 9.26
C TRP A 364 11.96 -4.63 8.36
N SER A 365 11.79 -4.45 7.07
CA SER A 365 12.89 -4.49 6.12
C SER A 365 12.93 -3.28 5.20
N ALA A 366 14.12 -2.92 4.73
CA ALA A 366 14.32 -1.85 3.76
C ALA A 366 13.79 -2.22 2.35
N GLY A 367 13.80 -3.50 2.01
CA GLY A 367 13.33 -3.96 0.70
C GLY A 367 12.86 -5.40 0.74
N THR A 368 12.14 -5.78 -0.30
CA THR A 368 11.52 -7.10 -0.44
C THR A 368 12.52 -8.25 -0.52
N LYS A 369 13.73 -8.04 -1.09
CA LYS A 369 14.81 -9.04 -1.05
C LYS A 369 15.21 -9.39 0.39
N THR A 370 15.37 -8.37 1.22
CA THR A 370 15.67 -8.55 2.65
C THR A 370 14.51 -9.21 3.37
N MET A 371 13.27 -8.81 3.10
CA MET A 371 12.05 -9.40 3.66
C MET A 371 11.95 -10.90 3.36
N ILE A 372 12.12 -11.29 2.09
CA ILE A 372 12.14 -12.70 1.65
C ILE A 372 13.30 -13.46 2.29
N GLY A 373 14.47 -12.84 2.38
CA GLY A 373 15.63 -13.44 3.04
C GLY A 373 15.40 -13.74 4.51
N LEU A 374 14.73 -12.85 5.23
CA LEU A 374 14.32 -13.04 6.63
C LEU A 374 13.27 -14.15 6.76
N ALA A 375 12.26 -14.15 5.90
CA ALA A 375 11.23 -15.20 5.86
C ALA A 375 11.85 -16.59 5.66
N LYS A 376 12.81 -16.75 4.74
CA LYS A 376 13.56 -18.01 4.52
C LYS A 376 14.33 -18.48 5.75
N GLN A 377 14.66 -17.59 6.69
CA GLN A 377 15.32 -17.94 7.95
C GLN A 377 14.31 -18.19 9.09
N GLY A 378 13.02 -18.20 8.80
CA GLY A 378 11.97 -18.47 9.78
C GLY A 378 11.44 -17.24 10.53
N TYR A 379 11.78 -16.04 10.10
CA TYR A 379 11.31 -14.81 10.74
C TYR A 379 10.01 -14.31 10.12
N TRP A 380 9.06 -13.92 10.96
CA TRP A 380 7.89 -13.17 10.56
C TRP A 380 8.23 -11.69 10.40
N VAL A 381 8.04 -11.14 9.20
CA VAL A 381 8.35 -9.74 8.89
C VAL A 381 7.04 -8.96 8.72
N ARG A 382 6.84 -7.91 9.51
CA ARG A 382 5.59 -7.15 9.55
C ARG A 382 5.39 -6.20 8.38
N GLY A 383 6.46 -5.86 7.68
CA GLY A 383 6.40 -5.01 6.49
C GLY A 383 7.75 -4.60 5.95
N SER A 384 7.72 -3.81 4.89
CA SER A 384 8.90 -3.32 4.19
C SER A 384 8.70 -1.88 3.76
N SER A 385 9.80 -1.12 3.63
CA SER A 385 9.78 0.16 2.93
C SER A 385 9.75 0.00 1.40
N ASP A 386 9.74 -1.23 0.90
CA ASP A 386 9.67 -1.56 -0.52
C ASP A 386 10.78 -0.91 -1.38
N SER A 387 11.93 -0.66 -0.76
CA SER A 387 13.07 0.09 -1.33
C SER A 387 12.79 1.56 -1.64
N LEU A 388 11.68 2.13 -1.15
CA LEU A 388 11.29 3.53 -1.32
C LEU A 388 11.80 4.44 -0.20
N GLY A 389 12.64 3.92 0.70
CA GLY A 389 13.23 4.66 1.80
C GLY A 389 12.43 4.62 3.10
N GLU A 390 13.03 5.14 4.17
CA GLU A 390 12.48 5.08 5.53
C GLU A 390 11.20 5.91 5.71
N LYS A 391 10.97 6.93 4.88
CA LYS A 391 9.73 7.75 4.90
C LYS A 391 8.47 6.90 4.75
N GLU A 392 8.53 5.81 3.95
CA GLU A 392 7.38 4.90 3.79
C GLU A 392 7.07 4.16 5.09
N VAL A 393 8.09 3.75 5.83
CA VAL A 393 7.91 3.10 7.14
C VAL A 393 7.40 4.10 8.18
N LEU A 394 7.91 5.34 8.19
CA LEU A 394 7.37 6.39 9.06
C LEU A 394 5.89 6.65 8.79
N ASN A 395 5.49 6.64 7.53
CA ASN A 395 4.09 6.76 7.17
C ASN A 395 3.26 5.60 7.77
N LEU A 396 3.74 4.35 7.65
CA LEU A 396 3.09 3.19 8.28
C LEU A 396 3.08 3.28 9.82
N LYS A 397 4.15 3.76 10.44
CA LYS A 397 4.20 4.02 11.90
C LYS A 397 3.13 5.01 12.37
N SER A 398 2.67 5.92 11.51
CA SER A 398 1.61 6.88 11.82
C SER A 398 0.19 6.28 11.79
N SER A 399 0.03 5.05 11.29
CA SER A 399 -1.28 4.39 11.21
C SER A 399 -1.89 4.14 12.57
N ILE A 400 -3.09 4.65 12.78
CA ILE A 400 -3.87 4.43 14.03
C ILE A 400 -4.20 2.94 14.15
N PHE A 401 -4.60 2.29 13.05
CA PHE A 401 -4.94 0.88 13.08
C PHE A 401 -3.74 -0.01 13.43
N LEU A 402 -2.57 0.21 12.78
CA LEU A 402 -1.36 -0.54 13.10
C LEU A 402 -0.90 -0.31 14.55
N ASN A 403 -0.98 0.92 15.04
CA ASN A 403 -0.67 1.24 16.45
C ASN A 403 -1.67 0.63 17.44
N THR A 404 -2.89 0.35 17.00
CA THR A 404 -3.86 -0.38 17.83
C THR A 404 -3.53 -1.88 17.87
N LEU A 405 -3.08 -2.48 16.76
CA LEU A 405 -2.58 -3.85 16.71
C LEU A 405 -1.27 -4.02 17.50
N ASP A 406 -0.40 -3.04 17.42
CA ASP A 406 0.93 -3.04 18.00
C ASP A 406 1.24 -1.68 18.64
N PRO A 407 0.92 -1.48 19.91
CA PRO A 407 1.12 -0.22 20.61
C PRO A 407 2.58 0.25 20.66
N THR A 408 3.53 -0.66 20.50
CA THR A 408 4.97 -0.33 20.52
C THR A 408 5.50 0.14 19.15
N LEU A 409 4.67 0.08 18.12
CA LEU A 409 5.05 0.49 16.76
C LEU A 409 5.55 1.93 16.67
N LYS A 410 4.97 2.84 17.47
CA LYS A 410 5.32 4.27 17.52
C LYS A 410 6.65 4.56 18.22
N ASP A 411 7.15 3.62 19.02
CA ASP A 411 8.38 3.80 19.81
C ASP A 411 9.61 3.93 18.89
N ASN A 412 10.77 4.27 19.46
CA ASN A 412 12.02 4.24 18.71
C ASN A 412 12.38 2.81 18.32
N TRP A 413 12.93 2.66 17.13
CA TRP A 413 13.36 1.37 16.58
C TRP A 413 14.87 1.25 16.60
N ASP A 414 15.38 0.04 16.64
CA ASP A 414 16.78 -0.22 16.32
C ASP A 414 16.91 -0.52 14.82
N VAL A 415 17.79 0.22 14.14
CA VAL A 415 18.03 0.10 12.71
C VAL A 415 19.35 -0.62 12.47
N LEU A 416 19.26 -1.88 12.05
CA LEU A 416 20.40 -2.72 11.72
C LEU A 416 20.89 -2.36 10.31
N THR A 417 22.05 -1.71 10.24
CA THR A 417 22.55 -1.15 8.98
C THR A 417 24.09 -1.07 8.98
N HIS A 418 24.66 -0.35 8.01
CA HIS A 418 26.11 -0.15 7.94
C HIS A 418 26.57 0.97 8.88
N LYS A 419 27.84 0.90 9.23
CA LYS A 419 28.55 2.00 9.88
C LYS A 419 28.43 3.27 9.02
N GLU A 420 28.31 4.42 9.62
CA GLU A 420 28.09 5.71 8.94
C GLU A 420 26.68 5.89 8.34
N SER A 421 25.73 5.03 8.65
CA SER A 421 24.34 5.24 8.26
C SER A 421 23.65 6.25 9.15
N HIS A 422 22.76 7.03 8.57
CA HIS A 422 21.81 7.87 9.30
C HIS A 422 20.41 7.28 9.15
N THR A 423 19.57 7.44 10.15
CA THR A 423 18.20 6.95 10.16
C THR A 423 17.26 7.97 10.79
N ILE A 424 16.01 7.96 10.33
CA ILE A 424 14.91 8.73 10.91
C ILE A 424 13.94 7.84 11.72
N LEU A 425 14.23 6.54 11.84
CA LEU A 425 13.36 5.56 12.53
C LEU A 425 13.72 5.37 14.00
N GLY A 426 14.95 5.65 14.38
CA GLY A 426 15.44 5.46 15.76
C GLY A 426 16.95 5.40 15.85
N ASP A 427 17.52 4.35 16.42
CA ASP A 427 18.93 4.23 16.70
C ASP A 427 19.66 3.26 15.78
N VAL A 428 20.82 3.63 15.28
CA VAL A 428 21.64 2.79 14.39
C VAL A 428 22.36 1.71 15.18
N ILE A 429 22.34 0.48 14.65
CA ILE A 429 23.20 -0.63 15.07
C ILE A 429 24.07 -1.04 13.89
N ASN A 430 25.37 -0.90 14.04
CA ASN A 430 26.36 -1.15 12.99
C ASN A 430 26.59 -2.65 12.79
N CYS A 431 26.02 -3.24 11.76
CA CYS A 431 26.14 -4.66 11.45
C CYS A 431 27.18 -4.97 10.38
N TYR A 432 27.52 -3.99 9.55
CA TYR A 432 28.52 -4.14 8.49
C TYR A 432 29.17 -2.81 8.13
N GLU A 433 30.32 -2.89 7.51
CA GLU A 433 31.06 -1.77 6.96
C GLU A 433 31.02 -1.81 5.42
N ARG A 434 31.05 -0.64 4.82
CA ARG A 434 31.31 -0.47 3.39
C ARG A 434 32.75 -0.05 3.21
N LYS A 435 33.53 -0.85 2.49
CA LYS A 435 34.92 -0.53 2.14
C LYS A 435 34.98 -0.20 0.67
N THR A 436 35.41 0.99 0.32
CA THR A 436 35.72 1.36 -1.06
C THR A 436 37.01 0.69 -1.49
N ASN A 437 37.01 0.05 -2.64
CA ASN A 437 38.22 -0.40 -3.31
C ASN A 437 38.81 0.73 -4.16
N THR A 438 40.07 0.62 -4.52
CA THR A 438 40.70 1.52 -5.50
C THR A 438 39.97 1.42 -6.84
N VAL A 439 39.50 2.54 -7.32
CA VAL A 439 38.73 2.65 -8.57
C VAL A 439 39.68 2.53 -9.77
N SER A 440 39.26 1.88 -10.84
CA SER A 440 40.06 1.85 -12.08
C SER A 440 40.12 3.27 -12.69
N GLN A 441 41.25 3.61 -13.33
CA GLN A 441 41.39 4.89 -14.01
C GLN A 441 40.34 5.12 -15.10
N GLU A 442 39.86 4.04 -15.72
CA GLU A 442 38.85 4.06 -16.77
C GLU A 442 37.47 4.45 -16.20
N PHE A 443 37.14 3.96 -15.01
CA PHE A 443 35.91 4.33 -14.31
C PHE A 443 35.94 5.78 -13.80
N GLU A 444 37.07 6.20 -13.24
CA GLU A 444 37.22 7.62 -12.85
C GLU A 444 37.06 8.57 -14.04
N LYS A 445 37.55 8.17 -15.20
CA LYS A 445 37.37 8.91 -16.45
C LYS A 445 35.91 8.96 -16.85
N SER A 446 35.23 7.82 -16.89
CA SER A 446 33.80 7.73 -17.23
C SER A 446 32.91 8.54 -16.27
N LEU A 447 33.27 8.56 -14.97
CA LEU A 447 32.55 9.34 -13.95
C LEU A 447 32.73 10.85 -14.14
N LYS A 448 33.95 11.27 -14.54
CA LYS A 448 34.28 12.69 -14.79
C LYS A 448 33.66 13.20 -16.09
N GLU A 449 33.46 12.32 -17.07
CA GLU A 449 32.85 12.65 -18.37
C GLU A 449 31.30 12.58 -18.32
N ALA A 450 30.74 11.98 -17.28
CA ALA A 450 29.29 11.93 -17.10
C ALA A 450 28.74 13.27 -16.61
N VAL A 451 27.76 13.80 -17.31
CA VAL A 451 27.13 15.10 -17.00
C VAL A 451 25.83 14.92 -16.21
N SER A 452 25.24 13.73 -16.25
CA SER A 452 24.06 13.37 -15.43
C SER A 452 24.15 11.94 -14.90
N PHE A 453 23.51 11.69 -13.77
CA PHE A 453 23.48 10.41 -13.08
C PHE A 453 22.05 9.93 -12.94
N TYR A 454 21.80 8.66 -13.26
CA TYR A 454 20.50 7.99 -13.12
C TYR A 454 20.58 6.91 -12.03
#